data_b520e5b9592f4d4643b4dc6d91ac3df5
#
_entry.id   b520e5b9592f4d4643b4dc6d91ac3df5
#
_cell.length_a   1.000
_cell.length_b   1.000
_cell.length_c   1.000
_cell.angle_alpha   90.00
_cell.angle_beta   90.00
_cell.angle_gamma   90.00
#
_symmetry.space_group_name_H-M   'P 1'
#
loop_
_entity.id
_entity.type
_entity.pdbx_description
1 polymer ?
#
loop_
_entity_poly.entity_id
_entity_poly.type
_entity_poly.pdbx_seq_one_letter_code
_entity_poly.pdbx_strand_id
1 'polypeptide(L)'
;MRIAILDPAAGISGDMTLGALLALGAPLAWLEGLPGRLGLSGVGITVRDVVRCGVGCKQVEFTIPEQPHGRHLGELVRLVERAPVSEWVRGRAVQAFRLVGEAEGRVHGVAPEQVHLHEVGAVDAVLDIVGAIEGFEQLGVEAVYRWPVAVGRGWVEATHGTLPVPAPATAILLEGVEIAAEGPAEGEATTPTGAALLRVLTTGAPPARWRLVKSGWGAGQRNPAHYPNALRVLIAEQAPEAGRVILLATDLDDMSPEYVEPLRQALVAAGALDVQTWPVQMKKGRAGFRVEVVAPEELSEAVTAALFRHSTTAGVRRWVAERATLARRQVTVELAPQVSVRVKVLEQPDADGVRVKPEYEDVLAAARALGRPPLEVARVAQRDAEALVAKSKE
;
A
#
# COMPACT_ATOMS: atom_id res chain seq x y z
N MET A 1 -10.43 -3.03 -4.17
CA MET A 1 -9.26 -2.16 -4.34
C MET A 1 -8.42 -2.66 -5.51
N ARG A 2 -8.10 -1.80 -6.46
CA ARG A 2 -7.25 -2.13 -7.60
C ARG A 2 -5.79 -2.00 -7.22
N ILE A 3 -5.03 -3.08 -7.33
CA ILE A 3 -3.64 -3.14 -6.91
C ILE A 3 -2.71 -3.49 -8.06
N ALA A 4 -1.45 -3.10 -7.95
CA ALA A 4 -0.38 -3.61 -8.79
C ALA A 4 0.58 -4.48 -7.96
N ILE A 5 1.13 -5.52 -8.59
CA ILE A 5 2.15 -6.37 -8.00
C ILE A 5 3.34 -6.36 -8.95
N LEU A 6 4.48 -5.88 -8.47
CA LEU A 6 5.74 -5.92 -9.19
C LEU A 6 6.40 -7.28 -9.00
N ASP A 7 6.82 -7.88 -10.10
CA ASP A 7 7.59 -9.13 -10.11
C ASP A 7 8.98 -8.87 -10.69
N PRO A 8 9.91 -8.40 -9.87
CA PRO A 8 11.27 -8.08 -10.29
C PRO A 8 12.20 -9.31 -10.24
N ALA A 9 11.71 -10.45 -10.75
CA ALA A 9 12.49 -11.71 -10.79
C ALA A 9 13.74 -11.61 -11.66
N ALA A 10 13.77 -10.68 -12.62
CA ALA A 10 14.94 -10.34 -13.45
C ALA A 10 15.46 -8.92 -13.14
N GLY A 11 15.07 -8.34 -12.00
CA GLY A 11 15.37 -6.98 -11.59
C GLY A 11 14.33 -5.95 -12.03
N ILE A 12 14.65 -4.68 -11.80
CA ILE A 12 13.79 -3.53 -12.12
C ILE A 12 14.62 -2.30 -12.47
N SER A 13 14.16 -1.58 -13.50
CA SER A 13 14.63 -0.27 -13.87
C SER A 13 13.43 0.62 -14.24
N GLY A 14 13.68 1.91 -14.46
CA GLY A 14 12.62 2.83 -14.82
C GLY A 14 12.02 2.53 -16.20
N ASP A 15 12.85 2.33 -17.21
CA ASP A 15 12.42 1.97 -18.58
C ASP A 15 11.62 0.66 -18.62
N MET A 16 12.04 -0.36 -17.85
CA MET A 16 11.28 -1.60 -17.68
C MET A 16 9.90 -1.35 -17.05
N THR A 17 9.84 -0.47 -16.06
CA THR A 17 8.57 -0.10 -15.41
C THR A 17 7.64 0.60 -16.38
N LEU A 18 8.14 1.60 -17.14
CA LEU A 18 7.36 2.29 -18.17
C LEU A 18 6.85 1.34 -19.25
N GLY A 19 7.71 0.44 -19.73
CA GLY A 19 7.33 -0.58 -20.71
C GLY A 19 6.21 -1.48 -20.21
N ALA A 20 6.29 -1.95 -18.95
CA ALA A 20 5.25 -2.77 -18.33
C ALA A 20 3.92 -2.04 -18.18
N LEU A 21 3.93 -0.76 -17.81
CA LEU A 21 2.73 0.07 -17.69
C LEU A 21 2.04 0.28 -19.05
N LEU A 22 2.82 0.52 -20.11
CA LEU A 22 2.29 0.59 -21.48
C LEU A 22 1.70 -0.75 -21.95
N ALA A 23 2.36 -1.87 -21.63
CA ALA A 23 1.82 -3.22 -21.93
C ALA A 23 0.51 -3.49 -21.19
N LEU A 24 0.31 -2.89 -20.02
CA LEU A 24 -0.93 -2.95 -19.25
C LEU A 24 -2.03 -2.05 -19.80
N GLY A 25 -1.71 -1.15 -20.71
CA GLY A 25 -2.67 -0.26 -21.40
C GLY A 25 -2.67 1.17 -20.88
N ALA A 26 -1.62 1.62 -20.19
CA ALA A 26 -1.42 3.04 -19.96
C ALA A 26 -1.38 3.78 -21.30
N PRO A 27 -2.01 4.95 -21.45
CA PRO A 27 -2.07 5.66 -22.73
C PRO A 27 -0.68 6.12 -23.19
N LEU A 28 -0.25 5.79 -24.41
CA LEU A 28 1.05 6.23 -24.92
C LEU A 28 1.20 7.78 -24.91
N ALA A 29 0.13 8.50 -25.21
CA ALA A 29 0.11 9.96 -25.20
C ALA A 29 0.47 10.57 -23.82
N TRP A 30 0.20 9.86 -22.72
CA TRP A 30 0.64 10.27 -21.39
C TRP A 30 2.16 10.35 -21.32
N LEU A 31 2.86 9.31 -21.79
CA LEU A 31 4.32 9.25 -21.76
C LEU A 31 4.94 10.23 -22.76
N GLU A 32 4.42 10.32 -23.98
CA GLU A 32 4.88 11.26 -25.03
C GLU A 32 4.76 12.72 -24.58
N GLY A 33 3.73 13.06 -23.81
CA GLY A 33 3.53 14.39 -23.26
C GLY A 33 4.41 14.72 -22.03
N LEU A 34 5.04 13.73 -21.41
CA LEU A 34 5.77 13.91 -20.16
C LEU A 34 6.97 14.86 -20.28
N PRO A 35 7.85 14.78 -21.30
CA PRO A 35 8.98 15.71 -21.44
C PRO A 35 8.53 17.17 -21.49
N GLY A 36 7.48 17.47 -22.27
CA GLY A 36 6.92 18.82 -22.38
C GLY A 36 6.39 19.35 -21.05
N ARG A 37 5.68 18.50 -20.28
CA ARG A 37 5.19 18.85 -18.94
C ARG A 37 6.30 19.09 -17.92
N LEU A 38 7.44 18.43 -18.10
CA LEU A 38 8.63 18.64 -17.28
C LEU A 38 9.52 19.78 -17.79
N GLY A 39 9.15 20.47 -18.88
CA GLY A 39 9.98 21.53 -19.49
C GLY A 39 11.27 21.00 -20.14
N LEU A 40 11.30 19.72 -20.51
CA LEU A 40 12.44 19.07 -21.15
C LEU A 40 12.26 19.09 -22.67
N SER A 41 12.95 20.00 -23.33
CA SER A 41 12.87 20.17 -24.82
C SER A 41 13.80 19.20 -25.55
N GLY A 42 13.38 18.76 -26.72
CA GLY A 42 14.19 17.94 -27.63
C GLY A 42 14.29 16.47 -27.26
N VAL A 43 13.59 16.02 -26.23
CA VAL A 43 13.54 14.61 -25.83
C VAL A 43 12.59 13.84 -26.75
N GLY A 44 13.09 12.79 -27.40
CA GLY A 44 12.31 11.83 -28.16
C GLY A 44 11.98 10.59 -27.33
N ILE A 45 10.82 10.00 -27.56
CA ILE A 45 10.41 8.74 -26.93
C ILE A 45 10.11 7.72 -28.02
N THR A 46 10.71 6.55 -27.91
CA THR A 46 10.46 5.43 -28.81
C THR A 46 9.93 4.26 -28.01
N VAL A 47 8.79 3.71 -28.42
CA VAL A 47 8.20 2.50 -27.82
C VAL A 47 8.16 1.42 -28.90
N ARG A 48 8.73 0.26 -28.56
CA ARG A 48 8.77 -0.89 -29.48
C ARG A 48 8.17 -2.13 -28.85
N ASP A 49 7.53 -2.94 -29.67
CA ASP A 49 7.20 -4.30 -29.31
C ASP A 49 8.43 -5.18 -29.56
N VAL A 50 8.90 -5.86 -28.51
CA VAL A 50 10.09 -6.71 -28.56
C VAL A 50 9.79 -8.07 -27.92
N VAL A 51 10.62 -9.06 -28.23
CA VAL A 51 10.54 -10.38 -27.62
C VAL A 51 11.79 -10.62 -26.78
N ARG A 52 11.62 -11.07 -25.55
CA ARG A 52 12.70 -11.49 -24.64
C ARG A 52 12.48 -12.94 -24.24
N CYS A 53 13.35 -13.86 -24.66
CA CYS A 53 13.20 -15.31 -24.43
C CYS A 53 11.78 -15.83 -24.69
N GLY A 54 11.17 -15.44 -25.81
CA GLY A 54 9.81 -15.86 -26.18
C GLY A 54 8.67 -15.08 -25.52
N VAL A 55 8.97 -14.13 -24.63
CA VAL A 55 7.96 -13.29 -23.97
C VAL A 55 7.84 -11.97 -24.72
N GLY A 56 6.62 -11.63 -25.14
CA GLY A 56 6.31 -10.31 -25.74
C GLY A 56 6.36 -9.20 -24.70
N CYS A 57 7.10 -8.14 -24.95
CA CYS A 57 7.32 -7.03 -24.03
C CYS A 57 7.20 -5.69 -24.77
N LYS A 58 6.88 -4.61 -24.04
CA LYS A 58 7.11 -3.23 -24.51
C LYS A 58 8.49 -2.77 -24.03
N GLN A 59 9.25 -2.15 -24.93
CA GLN A 59 10.52 -1.50 -24.63
C GLN A 59 10.37 0.00 -24.82
N VAL A 60 10.84 0.77 -23.86
CA VAL A 60 10.88 2.24 -23.89
C VAL A 60 12.33 2.68 -24.04
N GLU A 61 12.56 3.66 -24.90
CA GLU A 61 13.86 4.23 -25.14
C GLU A 61 13.72 5.75 -25.27
N PHE A 62 14.56 6.49 -24.56
CA PHE A 62 14.62 7.94 -24.66
C PHE A 62 15.78 8.38 -25.55
N THR A 63 15.50 9.28 -26.48
CA THR A 63 16.53 10.00 -27.23
C THR A 63 16.67 11.38 -26.58
N ILE A 64 17.79 11.61 -25.91
CA ILE A 64 18.03 12.83 -25.14
C ILE A 64 19.11 13.63 -25.82
N PRO A 65 18.90 14.95 -26.08
CA PRO A 65 19.96 15.83 -26.62
C PRO A 65 21.14 15.88 -25.65
N GLU A 66 22.35 16.14 -26.20
CA GLU A 66 23.52 16.38 -25.36
C GLU A 66 23.24 17.45 -24.31
N GLN A 67 23.46 17.10 -23.06
CA GLN A 67 23.24 17.97 -21.90
C GLN A 67 24.50 17.98 -21.00
N PRO A 68 24.70 19.05 -20.22
CA PRO A 68 25.76 19.07 -19.22
C PRO A 68 25.65 17.85 -18.31
N HIS A 69 26.75 17.17 -18.09
CA HIS A 69 26.83 15.99 -17.21
C HIS A 69 26.56 16.38 -15.76
N GLY A 70 25.65 15.66 -15.13
CA GLY A 70 25.34 15.76 -13.71
C GLY A 70 24.47 16.98 -13.36
N ARG A 71 23.38 16.72 -12.63
CA ARG A 71 22.55 17.76 -12.03
C ARG A 71 22.61 17.61 -10.51
N HIS A 72 22.50 18.74 -9.83
CA HIS A 72 22.35 18.71 -8.38
C HIS A 72 20.94 18.23 -7.98
N LEU A 73 20.87 17.51 -6.88
CA LEU A 73 19.59 17.03 -6.31
C LEU A 73 18.53 18.15 -6.26
N GLY A 74 18.91 19.35 -5.79
CA GLY A 74 17.99 20.48 -5.69
C GLY A 74 17.41 20.96 -7.01
N GLU A 75 18.08 20.71 -8.14
CA GLU A 75 17.56 21.05 -9.49
C GLU A 75 16.49 20.06 -9.92
N LEU A 76 16.71 18.77 -9.68
CA LEU A 76 15.74 17.71 -9.98
C LEU A 76 14.47 17.87 -9.15
N VAL A 77 14.62 18.13 -7.85
CA VAL A 77 13.50 18.39 -6.96
C VAL A 77 12.67 19.58 -7.44
N ARG A 78 13.32 20.73 -7.73
CA ARG A 78 12.61 21.91 -8.29
C ARG A 78 11.91 21.65 -9.61
N LEU A 79 12.50 20.82 -10.47
CA LEU A 79 11.89 20.45 -11.74
C LEU A 79 10.58 19.68 -11.52
N VAL A 80 10.59 18.71 -10.63
CA VAL A 80 9.40 17.93 -10.26
C VAL A 80 8.35 18.78 -9.52
N GLU A 81 8.77 19.66 -8.61
CA GLU A 81 7.88 20.54 -7.86
C GLU A 81 7.08 21.50 -8.77
N ARG A 82 7.68 21.92 -9.89
CA ARG A 82 7.04 22.81 -10.88
C ARG A 82 6.21 22.07 -11.92
N ALA A 83 6.36 20.77 -12.03
CA ALA A 83 5.66 19.97 -13.04
C ALA A 83 4.14 19.96 -12.79
N PRO A 84 3.32 20.04 -13.85
CA PRO A 84 1.87 19.91 -13.76
C PRO A 84 1.46 18.44 -13.62
N VAL A 85 1.79 17.85 -12.48
CA VAL A 85 1.43 16.49 -12.08
C VAL A 85 0.63 16.54 -10.78
N SER A 86 -0.07 15.45 -10.45
CA SER A 86 -0.84 15.37 -9.21
C SER A 86 0.06 15.49 -7.97
N GLU A 87 -0.53 15.85 -6.83
CA GLU A 87 0.18 15.92 -5.55
C GLU A 87 0.74 14.55 -5.14
N TRP A 88 0.01 13.48 -5.48
CA TRP A 88 0.43 12.11 -5.23
C TRP A 88 1.70 11.74 -6.01
N VAL A 89 1.76 12.10 -7.30
CA VAL A 89 2.94 11.89 -8.16
C VAL A 89 4.11 12.77 -7.69
N ARG A 90 3.85 14.05 -7.46
CA ARG A 90 4.86 15.02 -7.03
C ARG A 90 5.54 14.59 -5.73
N GLY A 91 4.75 14.26 -4.71
CA GLY A 91 5.27 13.87 -3.41
C GLY A 91 6.18 12.66 -3.48
N ARG A 92 5.78 11.62 -4.23
CA ARG A 92 6.57 10.41 -4.40
C ARG A 92 7.82 10.60 -5.24
N ALA A 93 7.73 11.37 -6.32
CA ALA A 93 8.89 11.64 -7.17
C ALA A 93 9.95 12.47 -6.42
N VAL A 94 9.55 13.49 -5.68
CA VAL A 94 10.48 14.24 -4.81
C VAL A 94 11.12 13.34 -3.77
N GLN A 95 10.33 12.45 -3.15
CA GLN A 95 10.85 11.47 -2.19
C GLN A 95 11.85 10.52 -2.84
N ALA A 96 11.59 10.02 -4.05
CA ALA A 96 12.51 9.14 -4.78
C ALA A 96 13.85 9.83 -5.02
N PHE A 97 13.86 11.08 -5.50
CA PHE A 97 15.10 11.83 -5.70
C PHE A 97 15.85 12.11 -4.41
N ARG A 98 15.16 12.40 -3.31
CA ARG A 98 15.80 12.58 -2.00
C ARG A 98 16.48 11.29 -1.52
N LEU A 99 15.81 10.15 -1.65
CA LEU A 99 16.39 8.84 -1.30
C LEU A 99 17.64 8.53 -2.14
N VAL A 100 17.61 8.84 -3.44
CA VAL A 100 18.79 8.69 -4.30
C VAL A 100 19.91 9.62 -3.85
N GLY A 101 19.61 10.90 -3.60
CA GLY A 101 20.61 11.86 -3.11
C GLY A 101 21.22 11.46 -1.76
N GLU A 102 20.41 10.93 -0.84
CA GLU A 102 20.89 10.38 0.44
C GLU A 102 21.79 9.16 0.24
N ALA A 103 21.42 8.24 -0.66
CA ALA A 103 22.21 7.06 -0.96
C ALA A 103 23.57 7.44 -1.57
N GLU A 104 23.59 8.29 -2.58
CA GLU A 104 24.81 8.79 -3.19
C GLU A 104 25.65 9.61 -2.22
N GLY A 105 25.03 10.43 -1.37
CA GLY A 105 25.72 11.17 -0.30
C GLY A 105 26.44 10.24 0.67
N ARG A 106 25.81 9.12 1.05
CA ARG A 106 26.45 8.08 1.87
C ARG A 106 27.62 7.38 1.15
N VAL A 107 27.49 7.11 -0.14
CA VAL A 107 28.54 6.50 -0.95
C VAL A 107 29.77 7.42 -1.06
N HIS A 108 29.55 8.71 -1.29
CA HIS A 108 30.61 9.70 -1.51
C HIS A 108 31.10 10.38 -0.21
N GLY A 109 30.44 10.14 0.92
CA GLY A 109 30.80 10.76 2.20
C GLY A 109 30.57 12.27 2.25
N VAL A 110 29.56 12.76 1.51
CA VAL A 110 29.19 14.19 1.43
C VAL A 110 27.70 14.39 1.77
N ALA A 111 27.31 15.63 2.08
CA ALA A 111 25.91 15.94 2.30
C ALA A 111 25.09 15.75 0.99
N PRO A 112 23.83 15.26 1.08
CA PRO A 112 23.01 15.01 -0.11
C PRO A 112 22.88 16.20 -1.06
N GLU A 113 22.86 17.42 -0.52
CA GLU A 113 22.75 18.66 -1.30
C GLU A 113 24.02 18.97 -2.14
N GLN A 114 25.15 18.38 -1.75
CA GLN A 114 26.45 18.55 -2.41
C GLN A 114 26.74 17.46 -3.44
N VAL A 115 25.90 16.45 -3.51
CA VAL A 115 26.06 15.33 -4.44
C VAL A 115 25.83 15.80 -5.87
N HIS A 116 26.79 15.47 -6.75
CA HIS A 116 26.57 15.44 -8.18
C HIS A 116 26.03 14.05 -8.55
N LEU A 117 24.79 14.00 -8.99
CA LEU A 117 24.15 12.77 -9.42
C LEU A 117 24.67 12.41 -10.83
N HIS A 118 25.66 11.53 -10.91
CA HIS A 118 26.30 11.17 -12.18
C HIS A 118 25.45 10.19 -13.00
N GLU A 119 24.83 9.21 -12.35
CA GLU A 119 24.02 8.17 -13.01
C GLU A 119 22.52 8.50 -12.99
N VAL A 120 22.01 9.06 -11.89
CA VAL A 120 20.58 9.37 -11.71
C VAL A 120 20.27 10.86 -11.95
N GLY A 121 21.28 11.68 -12.23
CA GLY A 121 21.13 13.10 -12.57
C GLY A 121 20.79 13.36 -14.03
N ALA A 122 20.75 12.34 -14.85
CA ALA A 122 20.39 12.42 -16.26
C ALA A 122 18.86 12.59 -16.44
N VAL A 123 18.49 13.14 -17.58
CA VAL A 123 17.08 13.41 -17.92
C VAL A 123 16.24 12.14 -17.99
N ASP A 124 16.82 11.02 -18.40
CA ASP A 124 16.18 9.71 -18.44
C ASP A 124 15.68 9.28 -17.06
N ALA A 125 16.49 9.43 -16.01
CA ALA A 125 16.07 9.11 -14.66
C ALA A 125 14.88 9.94 -14.18
N VAL A 126 14.77 11.21 -14.59
CA VAL A 126 13.60 12.05 -14.29
C VAL A 126 12.35 11.52 -14.99
N LEU A 127 12.48 11.20 -16.28
CA LEU A 127 11.38 10.64 -17.07
C LEU A 127 10.94 9.27 -16.53
N ASP A 128 11.90 8.43 -16.17
CA ASP A 128 11.67 7.11 -15.59
C ASP A 128 10.91 7.20 -14.26
N ILE A 129 11.39 8.01 -13.33
CA ILE A 129 10.80 8.10 -11.99
C ILE A 129 9.42 8.75 -12.05
N VAL A 130 9.31 9.94 -12.65
CA VAL A 130 8.03 10.66 -12.71
C VAL A 130 7.02 9.90 -13.56
N GLY A 131 7.47 9.41 -14.73
CA GLY A 131 6.63 8.63 -15.62
C GLY A 131 6.13 7.34 -15.00
N ALA A 132 7.00 6.56 -14.34
CA ALA A 132 6.57 5.32 -13.68
C ALA A 132 5.51 5.59 -12.61
N ILE A 133 5.73 6.58 -11.74
CA ILE A 133 4.78 6.93 -10.67
C ILE A 133 3.44 7.38 -11.28
N GLU A 134 3.46 8.30 -12.24
CA GLU A 134 2.26 8.78 -12.92
C GLU A 134 1.54 7.67 -13.67
N GLY A 135 2.27 6.73 -14.28
CA GLY A 135 1.69 5.61 -15.00
C GLY A 135 0.86 4.66 -14.15
N PHE A 136 1.22 4.44 -12.88
CA PHE A 136 0.36 3.71 -11.94
C PHE A 136 -0.92 4.49 -11.62
N GLU A 137 -0.84 5.81 -11.50
CA GLU A 137 -2.03 6.66 -11.34
C GLU A 137 -2.95 6.60 -12.56
N GLN A 138 -2.38 6.65 -13.78
CA GLN A 138 -3.14 6.52 -15.04
C GLN A 138 -3.89 5.18 -15.15
N LEU A 139 -3.35 4.12 -14.56
CA LEU A 139 -4.01 2.81 -14.50
C LEU A 139 -5.01 2.68 -13.35
N GLY A 140 -5.20 3.71 -12.54
CA GLY A 140 -6.11 3.70 -11.39
C GLY A 140 -5.66 2.73 -10.30
N VAL A 141 -4.34 2.55 -10.12
CA VAL A 141 -3.77 1.69 -9.08
C VAL A 141 -3.80 2.42 -7.75
N GLU A 142 -4.41 1.79 -6.75
CA GLU A 142 -4.57 2.35 -5.40
C GLU A 142 -3.42 1.94 -4.45
N ALA A 143 -2.82 0.75 -4.67
CA ALA A 143 -1.65 0.29 -3.93
C ALA A 143 -0.74 -0.57 -4.79
N VAL A 144 0.56 -0.51 -4.53
CA VAL A 144 1.59 -1.29 -5.23
C VAL A 144 2.29 -2.20 -4.22
N TYR A 145 2.37 -3.47 -4.56
CA TYR A 145 3.08 -4.51 -3.83
C TYR A 145 4.22 -5.06 -4.65
N ARG A 146 5.10 -5.84 -4.03
CA ARG A 146 6.20 -6.50 -4.73
C ARG A 146 6.50 -7.89 -4.19
N TRP A 147 7.05 -8.73 -5.03
CA TRP A 147 7.79 -9.91 -4.62
C TRP A 147 9.26 -9.59 -4.32
N PRO A 148 10.04 -10.52 -3.76
CA PRO A 148 11.47 -10.33 -3.52
C PRO A 148 12.22 -9.92 -4.78
N VAL A 149 13.20 -9.04 -4.64
CA VAL A 149 13.87 -8.33 -5.74
C VAL A 149 15.16 -9.03 -6.15
N ALA A 150 15.32 -9.36 -7.43
CA ALA A 150 16.60 -9.81 -7.96
C ALA A 150 17.53 -8.60 -8.18
N VAL A 151 18.68 -8.60 -7.55
CA VAL A 151 19.67 -7.51 -7.67
C VAL A 151 20.69 -7.72 -8.79
N GLY A 152 20.86 -8.98 -9.23
CA GLY A 152 21.92 -9.41 -10.13
C GLY A 152 23.18 -9.88 -9.37
N ARG A 153 24.24 -10.16 -10.11
CA ARG A 153 25.52 -10.63 -9.52
C ARG A 153 26.72 -10.22 -10.38
N GLY A 154 27.92 -10.31 -9.79
CA GLY A 154 29.17 -9.98 -10.47
C GLY A 154 29.50 -8.51 -10.38
N TRP A 155 29.84 -7.88 -11.50
CA TRP A 155 30.40 -6.54 -11.55
C TRP A 155 29.68 -5.69 -12.59
N VAL A 156 29.65 -4.37 -12.39
CA VAL A 156 29.12 -3.38 -13.31
C VAL A 156 30.16 -2.28 -13.54
N GLU A 157 30.31 -1.85 -14.80
CA GLU A 157 31.07 -0.66 -15.13
C GLU A 157 30.25 0.58 -14.86
N ALA A 158 30.79 1.47 -14.04
CA ALA A 158 30.17 2.73 -13.63
C ALA A 158 31.15 3.89 -13.82
N THR A 159 30.70 5.12 -13.70
CA THR A 159 31.53 6.33 -13.81
C THR A 159 32.76 6.30 -12.87
N HIS A 160 32.65 5.62 -11.75
CA HIS A 160 33.70 5.49 -10.74
C HIS A 160 34.55 4.21 -10.88
N GLY A 161 34.44 3.50 -12.01
CA GLY A 161 35.13 2.24 -12.26
C GLY A 161 34.24 1.01 -12.08
N THR A 162 34.85 -0.16 -12.01
CA THR A 162 34.14 -1.44 -11.87
C THR A 162 33.67 -1.64 -10.42
N LEU A 163 32.36 -1.74 -10.21
CA LEU A 163 31.74 -1.88 -8.90
C LEU A 163 31.07 -3.24 -8.74
N PRO A 164 31.01 -3.81 -7.52
CA PRO A 164 30.28 -5.04 -7.27
C PRO A 164 28.77 -4.80 -7.38
N VAL A 165 28.03 -5.83 -7.78
CA VAL A 165 26.57 -5.82 -7.84
C VAL A 165 25.96 -6.43 -6.58
N PRO A 166 24.94 -5.76 -5.96
CA PRO A 166 24.37 -4.45 -6.35
C PRO A 166 25.35 -3.30 -6.14
N ALA A 167 25.29 -2.30 -7.03
CA ALA A 167 26.11 -1.09 -6.89
C ALA A 167 25.84 -0.40 -5.54
N PRO A 168 26.83 0.31 -4.94
CA PRO A 168 26.71 0.81 -3.57
C PRO A 168 25.45 1.64 -3.30
N ALA A 169 25.09 2.55 -4.18
CA ALA A 169 23.86 3.35 -4.02
C ALA A 169 22.60 2.48 -4.10
N THR A 170 22.55 1.52 -5.02
CA THR A 170 21.44 0.55 -5.13
C THR A 170 21.33 -0.29 -3.85
N ALA A 171 22.45 -0.75 -3.27
CA ALA A 171 22.47 -1.50 -2.02
C ALA A 171 21.86 -0.69 -0.86
N ILE A 172 22.24 0.59 -0.75
CA ILE A 172 21.69 1.50 0.28
C ILE A 172 20.18 1.72 0.06
N LEU A 173 19.74 1.95 -1.17
CA LEU A 173 18.32 2.11 -1.50
C LEU A 173 17.49 0.87 -1.18
N LEU A 174 18.08 -0.31 -1.26
CA LEU A 174 17.42 -1.59 -0.96
C LEU A 174 17.51 -2.01 0.51
N GLU A 175 18.08 -1.20 1.41
CA GLU A 175 18.07 -1.50 2.85
C GLU A 175 16.63 -1.71 3.35
N GLY A 176 16.38 -2.87 3.98
CA GLY A 176 15.03 -3.27 4.44
C GLY A 176 14.09 -3.80 3.36
N VAL A 177 14.54 -3.89 2.10
CA VAL A 177 13.80 -4.53 1.00
C VAL A 177 14.16 -6.01 0.95
N GLU A 178 13.17 -6.88 0.81
CA GLU A 178 13.39 -8.32 0.67
C GLU A 178 14.01 -8.64 -0.69
N ILE A 179 15.16 -9.30 -0.66
CA ILE A 179 15.95 -9.67 -1.84
C ILE A 179 15.71 -11.14 -2.17
N ALA A 180 15.56 -11.45 -3.45
CA ALA A 180 15.51 -12.82 -3.93
C ALA A 180 16.88 -13.51 -3.71
N ALA A 181 16.85 -14.73 -3.16
CA ALA A 181 18.07 -15.47 -2.82
C ALA A 181 18.96 -15.73 -4.06
N GLU A 182 18.32 -15.95 -5.21
CA GLU A 182 18.98 -16.17 -6.50
C GLU A 182 18.18 -15.50 -7.62
N GLY A 183 18.87 -15.00 -8.63
CA GLY A 183 18.30 -14.44 -9.85
C GLY A 183 19.15 -14.81 -11.06
N PRO A 184 18.60 -14.85 -12.27
CA PRO A 184 19.31 -15.27 -13.47
C PRO A 184 20.29 -14.23 -14.00
N ALA A 185 20.23 -12.98 -13.48
CA ALA A 185 20.92 -11.85 -14.08
C ALA A 185 22.40 -11.79 -13.71
N GLU A 186 23.27 -11.74 -14.70
CA GLU A 186 24.65 -11.32 -14.57
C GLU A 186 24.76 -9.80 -14.80
N GLY A 187 25.62 -9.13 -14.00
CA GLY A 187 25.64 -7.67 -13.91
C GLY A 187 24.44 -7.12 -13.16
N GLU A 188 24.27 -5.81 -13.20
CA GLU A 188 23.20 -5.10 -12.50
C GLU A 188 21.83 -5.46 -13.09
N ALA A 189 20.95 -6.00 -12.26
CA ALA A 189 19.56 -6.31 -12.59
C ALA A 189 18.60 -5.23 -12.09
N THR A 190 18.84 -4.72 -10.90
CA THR A 190 18.09 -3.61 -10.30
C THR A 190 18.94 -2.36 -10.30
N THR A 191 18.48 -1.32 -11.00
CA THR A 191 19.16 -0.03 -11.09
C THR A 191 18.83 0.88 -9.90
N PRO A 192 19.61 1.96 -9.65
CA PRO A 192 19.25 2.94 -8.62
C PRO A 192 17.86 3.54 -8.82
N THR A 193 17.45 3.84 -10.06
CA THR A 193 16.08 4.32 -10.37
C THR A 193 15.02 3.30 -10.05
N GLY A 194 15.24 2.03 -10.40
CA GLY A 194 14.34 0.93 -10.05
C GLY A 194 14.22 0.72 -8.55
N ALA A 195 15.33 0.77 -7.81
CA ALA A 195 15.36 0.67 -6.36
C ALA A 195 14.60 1.85 -5.69
N ALA A 196 14.78 3.07 -6.18
CA ALA A 196 14.05 4.24 -5.70
C ALA A 196 12.54 4.11 -5.94
N LEU A 197 12.12 3.62 -7.12
CA LEU A 197 10.71 3.35 -7.41
C LEU A 197 10.11 2.31 -6.45
N LEU A 198 10.83 1.23 -6.15
CA LEU A 198 10.39 0.24 -5.16
C LEU A 198 10.15 0.88 -3.79
N ARG A 199 11.05 1.75 -3.34
CA ARG A 199 10.97 2.43 -2.03
C ARG A 199 9.77 3.35 -1.89
N VAL A 200 9.41 4.07 -2.95
CA VAL A 200 8.34 5.09 -2.87
C VAL A 200 6.96 4.55 -3.28
N LEU A 201 6.91 3.46 -4.02
CA LEU A 201 5.67 2.90 -4.53
C LEU A 201 5.15 1.73 -3.70
N THR A 202 6.06 0.84 -3.21
CA THR A 202 5.61 -0.46 -2.69
C THR A 202 5.46 -0.47 -1.17
N THR A 203 4.43 -1.17 -0.71
CA THR A 203 4.12 -1.33 0.73
C THR A 203 4.54 -2.69 1.31
N GLY A 204 5.19 -3.55 0.52
CA GLY A 204 5.64 -4.88 0.95
C GLY A 204 5.13 -6.01 0.07
N ALA A 205 4.99 -7.20 0.63
CA ALA A 205 4.48 -8.39 -0.06
C ALA A 205 2.99 -8.25 -0.44
N PRO A 206 2.55 -8.90 -1.53
CA PRO A 206 1.14 -8.89 -1.92
C PRO A 206 0.23 -9.45 -0.82
N PRO A 207 -1.03 -8.98 -0.74
CA PRO A 207 -2.01 -9.54 0.18
C PRO A 207 -2.24 -11.03 -0.11
N ALA A 208 -2.68 -11.78 0.91
CA ALA A 208 -2.87 -13.23 0.80
C ALA A 208 -3.94 -13.64 -0.24
N ARG A 209 -4.88 -12.76 -0.56
CA ARG A 209 -5.98 -13.04 -1.51
C ARG A 209 -6.16 -11.89 -2.49
N TRP A 210 -6.00 -12.19 -3.75
CA TRP A 210 -6.21 -11.26 -4.86
C TRP A 210 -6.58 -12.02 -6.13
N ARG A 211 -7.21 -11.35 -7.06
CA ARG A 211 -7.61 -11.88 -8.36
C ARG A 211 -6.83 -11.18 -9.46
N LEU A 212 -6.09 -11.92 -10.26
CA LEU A 212 -5.39 -11.38 -11.42
C LEU A 212 -6.40 -10.84 -12.45
N VAL A 213 -6.16 -9.60 -12.89
CA VAL A 213 -6.95 -8.95 -13.94
C VAL A 213 -6.16 -8.91 -15.25
N LYS A 214 -4.90 -8.48 -15.19
CA LYS A 214 -4.05 -8.32 -16.37
C LYS A 214 -2.57 -8.42 -15.98
N SER A 215 -1.71 -8.83 -16.91
CA SER A 215 -0.26 -8.76 -16.77
C SER A 215 0.37 -8.00 -17.93
N GLY A 216 1.45 -7.30 -17.66
CA GLY A 216 2.25 -6.58 -18.65
C GLY A 216 3.74 -6.76 -18.41
N TRP A 217 4.52 -6.76 -19.49
CA TRP A 217 5.96 -6.94 -19.45
C TRP A 217 6.68 -5.75 -20.08
N GLY A 218 7.62 -5.18 -19.34
CA GLY A 218 8.51 -4.12 -19.82
C GLY A 218 9.94 -4.62 -19.96
N ALA A 219 10.51 -4.53 -21.15
CA ALA A 219 11.83 -5.03 -21.45
C ALA A 219 12.92 -4.01 -21.10
N GLY A 220 14.00 -4.48 -20.49
CA GLY A 220 15.24 -3.72 -20.37
C GLY A 220 16.03 -3.72 -21.68
N GLN A 221 17.12 -2.94 -21.71
CA GLN A 221 17.95 -2.75 -22.90
C GLN A 221 18.74 -4.00 -23.27
N ARG A 222 19.20 -4.78 -22.30
CA ARG A 222 19.96 -6.01 -22.54
C ARG A 222 19.03 -7.15 -22.99
N ASN A 223 19.55 -8.05 -23.84
CA ASN A 223 18.80 -9.21 -24.31
C ASN A 223 19.60 -10.51 -24.11
N PRO A 224 19.72 -11.01 -22.88
CA PRO A 224 20.40 -12.26 -22.61
C PRO A 224 19.63 -13.45 -23.18
N ALA A 225 20.37 -14.53 -23.56
CA ALA A 225 19.80 -15.69 -24.22
C ALA A 225 19.01 -16.64 -23.27
N HIS A 226 19.20 -16.52 -21.95
CA HIS A 226 18.76 -17.57 -21.00
C HIS A 226 17.59 -17.14 -20.10
N TYR A 227 17.24 -15.85 -20.07
CA TYR A 227 16.11 -15.34 -19.29
C TYR A 227 15.53 -14.07 -19.90
N PRO A 228 14.25 -13.79 -19.73
CA PRO A 228 13.66 -12.54 -20.19
C PRO A 228 14.13 -11.41 -19.27
N ASN A 229 15.03 -10.55 -19.78
CA ASN A 229 15.38 -9.30 -19.09
C ASN A 229 14.23 -8.31 -19.17
N ALA A 230 13.23 -8.53 -18.32
CA ALA A 230 11.99 -7.76 -18.31
C ALA A 230 11.34 -7.77 -16.91
N LEU A 231 10.73 -6.66 -16.57
CA LEU A 231 9.87 -6.54 -15.40
C LEU A 231 8.45 -6.99 -15.75
N ARG A 232 7.88 -7.89 -14.97
CA ARG A 232 6.46 -8.20 -15.01
C ARG A 232 5.71 -7.36 -14.00
N VAL A 233 4.63 -6.73 -14.43
CA VAL A 233 3.67 -6.05 -13.55
C VAL A 233 2.31 -6.70 -13.70
N LEU A 234 1.69 -7.05 -12.58
CA LEU A 234 0.35 -7.62 -12.53
C LEU A 234 -0.61 -6.57 -12.00
N ILE A 235 -1.71 -6.35 -12.71
CA ILE A 235 -2.87 -5.64 -12.17
C ILE A 235 -3.82 -6.67 -11.59
N ALA A 236 -4.19 -6.47 -10.35
CA ALA A 236 -5.08 -7.36 -9.64
C ALA A 236 -6.15 -6.59 -8.86
N GLU A 237 -7.22 -7.27 -8.52
CA GLU A 237 -8.20 -6.84 -7.56
C GLU A 237 -7.91 -7.53 -6.24
N GLN A 238 -7.63 -6.73 -5.22
CA GLN A 238 -7.53 -7.25 -3.86
C GLN A 238 -8.93 -7.72 -3.45
N ALA A 239 -9.05 -9.00 -3.14
CA ALA A 239 -10.27 -9.49 -2.51
C ALA A 239 -10.44 -8.75 -1.17
N PRO A 240 -11.68 -8.46 -0.75
CA PRO A 240 -11.91 -8.01 0.62
C PRO A 240 -11.17 -8.99 1.54
N GLU A 241 -10.29 -8.49 2.38
CA GLU A 241 -9.72 -9.34 3.40
C GLU A 241 -10.89 -9.89 4.21
N ALA A 242 -11.07 -11.21 4.17
CA ALA A 242 -11.73 -11.87 5.26
C ALA A 242 -10.82 -11.59 6.45
N GLY A 243 -11.17 -10.56 7.22
CA GLY A 243 -10.33 -10.10 8.31
C GLY A 243 -10.05 -11.30 9.21
N ARG A 244 -8.78 -11.68 9.36
CA ARG A 244 -8.42 -12.65 10.37
C ARG A 244 -8.67 -12.02 11.72
N VAL A 245 -9.38 -12.73 12.55
CA VAL A 245 -9.58 -12.38 13.95
C VAL A 245 -9.13 -13.53 14.82
N ILE A 246 -8.69 -13.20 15.99
CA ILE A 246 -8.40 -14.18 17.02
C ILE A 246 -9.61 -14.25 17.95
N LEU A 247 -10.14 -15.45 18.12
CA LEU A 247 -11.11 -15.75 19.16
C LEU A 247 -10.36 -16.22 20.39
N LEU A 248 -10.58 -15.55 21.51
CA LEU A 248 -10.04 -15.90 22.82
C LEU A 248 -11.19 -16.31 23.72
N ALA A 249 -11.11 -17.46 24.39
CA ALA A 249 -12.17 -17.87 25.31
C ALA A 249 -11.61 -18.43 26.62
N THR A 250 -12.30 -18.10 27.71
CA THR A 250 -12.04 -18.66 29.03
C THR A 250 -13.35 -18.91 29.78
N ASP A 251 -13.32 -19.83 30.73
CA ASP A 251 -14.46 -20.15 31.61
C ASP A 251 -14.07 -19.82 33.06
N LEU A 252 -14.92 -19.08 33.75
CA LEU A 252 -14.68 -18.54 35.08
C LEU A 252 -15.75 -19.06 36.05
N ASP A 253 -15.36 -19.83 37.12
CA ASP A 253 -16.25 -20.37 38.16
C ASP A 253 -15.94 -19.83 39.57
N ASP A 254 -14.97 -18.94 39.67
CA ASP A 254 -14.44 -18.37 40.90
C ASP A 254 -14.34 -16.83 40.91
N MET A 255 -14.84 -16.18 39.87
CA MET A 255 -14.90 -14.71 39.76
C MET A 255 -16.31 -14.20 40.11
N SER A 256 -16.40 -13.18 40.96
CA SER A 256 -17.68 -12.52 41.25
C SER A 256 -18.28 -11.87 40.01
N PRO A 257 -19.58 -12.06 39.73
CA PRO A 257 -20.24 -11.45 38.55
C PRO A 257 -20.13 -9.93 38.44
N GLU A 258 -19.96 -9.24 39.56
CA GLU A 258 -19.77 -7.77 39.57
C GLU A 258 -18.52 -7.30 38.88
N TYR A 259 -17.49 -8.17 38.68
CA TYR A 259 -16.26 -7.85 37.97
C TYR A 259 -16.31 -8.16 36.47
N VAL A 260 -17.43 -8.71 35.97
CA VAL A 260 -17.58 -9.03 34.53
C VAL A 260 -17.59 -7.76 33.67
N GLU A 261 -18.32 -6.72 34.11
CA GLU A 261 -18.37 -5.47 33.37
C GLU A 261 -17.03 -4.70 33.41
N PRO A 262 -16.31 -4.56 34.52
CA PRO A 262 -14.95 -4.08 34.56
C PRO A 262 -13.98 -4.84 33.65
N LEU A 263 -14.07 -6.18 33.62
CA LEU A 263 -13.30 -7.04 32.72
C LEU A 263 -13.60 -6.69 31.24
N ARG A 264 -14.89 -6.62 30.88
CA ARG A 264 -15.31 -6.27 29.50
C ARG A 264 -14.74 -4.92 29.07
N GLN A 265 -14.78 -3.92 29.94
CA GLN A 265 -14.23 -2.59 29.66
C GLN A 265 -12.71 -2.62 29.47
N ALA A 266 -12.00 -3.37 30.30
CA ALA A 266 -10.55 -3.55 30.17
C ALA A 266 -10.17 -4.24 28.85
N LEU A 267 -10.93 -5.25 28.42
CA LEU A 267 -10.72 -5.94 27.16
C LEU A 267 -10.97 -5.04 25.94
N VAL A 268 -12.04 -4.25 25.97
CA VAL A 268 -12.32 -3.25 24.93
C VAL A 268 -11.21 -2.20 24.88
N ALA A 269 -10.74 -1.72 26.03
CA ALA A 269 -9.62 -0.78 26.10
C ALA A 269 -8.30 -1.38 25.59
N ALA A 270 -8.11 -2.70 25.72
CA ALA A 270 -6.97 -3.42 25.15
C ALA A 270 -7.09 -3.69 23.64
N GLY A 271 -8.21 -3.29 23.00
CA GLY A 271 -8.42 -3.40 21.57
C GLY A 271 -9.30 -4.56 21.12
N ALA A 272 -10.06 -5.19 22.02
CA ALA A 272 -11.06 -6.18 21.63
C ALA A 272 -12.12 -5.58 20.70
N LEU A 273 -12.46 -6.28 19.63
CA LEU A 273 -13.52 -5.90 18.68
C LEU A 273 -14.90 -6.20 19.23
N ASP A 274 -15.01 -7.27 20.02
CA ASP A 274 -16.24 -7.71 20.68
C ASP A 274 -15.90 -8.54 21.90
N VAL A 275 -16.75 -8.46 22.93
CA VAL A 275 -16.63 -9.23 24.16
C VAL A 275 -18.01 -9.77 24.52
N GLN A 276 -18.15 -11.08 24.50
CA GLN A 276 -19.39 -11.78 24.78
C GLN A 276 -19.25 -12.58 26.07
N THR A 277 -20.33 -12.63 26.87
CA THR A 277 -20.38 -13.41 28.09
C THR A 277 -21.71 -14.14 28.17
N TRP A 278 -21.66 -15.41 28.58
CA TRP A 278 -22.85 -16.20 28.85
C TRP A 278 -22.66 -17.21 30.01
N PRO A 279 -23.74 -17.54 30.75
CA PRO A 279 -23.65 -18.48 31.84
C PRO A 279 -23.31 -19.88 31.35
N VAL A 280 -22.48 -20.58 32.13
CA VAL A 280 -22.12 -21.98 31.88
C VAL A 280 -22.19 -22.77 33.17
N GLN A 281 -22.47 -24.08 33.07
CA GLN A 281 -22.30 -25.00 34.18
C GLN A 281 -20.94 -25.71 34.02
N MET A 282 -20.11 -25.62 35.04
CA MET A 282 -18.78 -26.18 35.06
C MET A 282 -18.68 -27.45 35.89
N LYS A 283 -17.52 -28.10 35.95
CA LYS A 283 -17.24 -29.30 36.71
C LYS A 283 -17.67 -29.11 38.17
N LYS A 284 -18.07 -30.21 38.79
CA LYS A 284 -18.57 -30.27 40.20
C LYS A 284 -19.85 -29.45 40.42
N GLY A 285 -20.64 -29.21 39.37
CA GLY A 285 -21.91 -28.47 39.43
C GLY A 285 -21.79 -26.98 39.70
N ARG A 286 -20.60 -26.37 39.53
CA ARG A 286 -20.42 -24.95 39.76
C ARG A 286 -21.03 -24.13 38.64
N ALA A 287 -21.75 -23.07 39.02
CA ALA A 287 -22.15 -22.03 38.06
C ALA A 287 -20.95 -21.14 37.76
N GLY A 288 -20.80 -20.79 36.51
CA GLY A 288 -19.78 -19.88 36.06
C GLY A 288 -20.23 -19.14 34.81
N PHE A 289 -19.33 -18.45 34.19
CA PHE A 289 -19.58 -17.81 32.88
C PHE A 289 -18.38 -17.96 31.95
N ARG A 290 -18.71 -18.12 30.68
CA ARG A 290 -17.73 -18.05 29.61
C ARG A 290 -17.57 -16.61 29.16
N VAL A 291 -16.32 -16.20 28.98
CA VAL A 291 -15.95 -14.96 28.30
C VAL A 291 -15.34 -15.35 26.98
N GLU A 292 -15.89 -14.84 25.87
CA GLU A 292 -15.32 -14.97 24.52
C GLU A 292 -15.04 -13.59 23.94
N VAL A 293 -13.86 -13.42 23.37
CA VAL A 293 -13.36 -12.15 22.90
C VAL A 293 -12.94 -12.29 21.45
N VAL A 294 -13.38 -11.37 20.62
CA VAL A 294 -12.91 -11.22 19.25
C VAL A 294 -11.85 -10.12 19.23
N ALA A 295 -10.63 -10.44 18.84
CA ALA A 295 -9.53 -9.47 18.77
C ALA A 295 -8.89 -9.43 17.38
N PRO A 296 -8.35 -8.28 16.93
CA PRO A 296 -7.44 -8.23 15.79
C PRO A 296 -6.22 -9.10 16.07
N GLU A 297 -5.62 -9.70 15.05
CA GLU A 297 -4.46 -10.58 15.23
C GLU A 297 -3.30 -9.84 15.90
N GLU A 298 -3.04 -8.61 15.50
CA GLU A 298 -1.99 -7.73 16.02
C GLU A 298 -2.19 -7.27 17.48
N LEU A 299 -3.43 -7.27 17.98
CA LEU A 299 -3.76 -6.89 19.36
C LEU A 299 -4.06 -8.09 20.27
N SER A 300 -4.02 -9.31 19.74
CA SER A 300 -4.41 -10.52 20.47
C SER A 300 -3.59 -10.78 21.73
N GLU A 301 -2.30 -10.44 21.71
CA GLU A 301 -1.42 -10.59 22.89
C GLU A 301 -1.78 -9.57 23.98
N ALA A 302 -2.06 -8.33 23.61
CA ALA A 302 -2.49 -7.29 24.56
C ALA A 302 -3.84 -7.65 25.22
N VAL A 303 -4.77 -8.16 24.41
CA VAL A 303 -6.09 -8.62 24.90
C VAL A 303 -5.94 -9.86 25.79
N THR A 304 -5.05 -10.79 25.45
CA THR A 304 -4.74 -11.96 26.29
C THR A 304 -4.15 -11.55 27.64
N ALA A 305 -3.22 -10.59 27.63
CA ALA A 305 -2.65 -10.05 28.86
C ALA A 305 -3.71 -9.35 29.74
N ALA A 306 -4.67 -8.65 29.12
CA ALA A 306 -5.79 -8.05 29.83
C ALA A 306 -6.73 -9.10 30.46
N LEU A 307 -7.00 -10.23 29.76
CA LEU A 307 -7.73 -11.37 30.34
C LEU A 307 -7.08 -11.89 31.60
N PHE A 308 -5.77 -12.14 31.56
CA PHE A 308 -5.03 -12.63 32.75
C PHE A 308 -4.99 -11.62 33.90
N ARG A 309 -4.90 -10.32 33.57
CA ARG A 309 -4.80 -9.25 34.57
C ARG A 309 -6.13 -8.97 35.30
N HIS A 310 -7.24 -9.04 34.57
CA HIS A 310 -8.54 -8.57 35.03
C HIS A 310 -9.54 -9.69 35.29
N SER A 311 -9.12 -10.97 35.27
CA SER A 311 -9.93 -12.09 35.62
C SER A 311 -9.16 -13.10 36.49
N THR A 312 -9.86 -14.12 37.00
CA THR A 312 -9.27 -15.22 37.76
C THR A 312 -8.75 -16.35 36.87
N THR A 313 -8.81 -16.20 35.56
CA THR A 313 -8.44 -17.27 34.62
C THR A 313 -6.97 -17.67 34.73
N ALA A 314 -6.72 -18.98 34.72
CA ALA A 314 -5.38 -19.55 34.61
C ALA A 314 -5.02 -19.97 33.19
N GLY A 315 -5.97 -19.88 32.23
CA GLY A 315 -5.73 -20.31 30.85
C GLY A 315 -6.76 -19.77 29.89
N VAL A 316 -6.28 -19.39 28.68
CA VAL A 316 -7.08 -18.86 27.58
C VAL A 316 -6.95 -19.77 26.37
N ARG A 317 -8.07 -20.17 25.80
CA ARG A 317 -8.11 -20.88 24.50
C ARG A 317 -8.08 -19.86 23.38
N ARG A 318 -7.36 -20.18 22.31
CA ARG A 318 -7.16 -19.29 21.16
C ARG A 318 -7.44 -20.01 19.86
N TRP A 319 -8.19 -19.38 18.97
CA TRP A 319 -8.43 -19.82 17.59
C TRP A 319 -8.23 -18.68 16.62
N VAL A 320 -7.73 -19.00 15.44
CA VAL A 320 -7.75 -18.10 14.29
C VAL A 320 -9.07 -18.32 13.55
N ALA A 321 -9.84 -17.27 13.36
CA ALA A 321 -11.08 -17.32 12.61
C ALA A 321 -11.04 -16.37 11.41
N GLU A 322 -11.64 -16.78 10.29
CA GLU A 322 -11.90 -15.89 9.16
C GLU A 322 -13.17 -15.09 9.43
N ARG A 323 -13.10 -13.78 9.26
CA ARG A 323 -14.22 -12.87 9.41
C ARG A 323 -14.52 -12.17 8.10
N ALA A 324 -15.60 -12.53 7.42
CA ALA A 324 -16.11 -11.77 6.29
C ALA A 324 -16.84 -10.51 6.79
N THR A 325 -16.48 -9.35 6.25
CA THR A 325 -17.16 -8.08 6.56
C THR A 325 -17.62 -7.42 5.27
N LEU A 326 -18.76 -6.77 5.30
CA LEU A 326 -19.18 -5.91 4.19
C LEU A 326 -18.23 -4.71 4.08
N ALA A 327 -17.96 -4.28 2.85
CA ALA A 327 -17.31 -3.01 2.61
C ALA A 327 -18.13 -1.90 3.29
N ARG A 328 -17.44 -1.01 3.99
CA ARG A 328 -18.09 0.03 4.79
C ARG A 328 -17.34 1.35 4.67
N ARG A 329 -18.13 2.42 4.60
CA ARG A 329 -17.63 3.80 4.74
C ARG A 329 -18.45 4.52 5.78
N GLN A 330 -17.98 5.66 6.24
CA GLN A 330 -18.67 6.48 7.23
C GLN A 330 -19.08 7.79 6.57
N VAL A 331 -20.32 8.23 6.84
CA VAL A 331 -20.81 9.56 6.52
C VAL A 331 -21.24 10.26 7.81
N THR A 332 -21.18 11.57 7.82
CA THR A 332 -21.66 12.37 8.97
C THR A 332 -22.91 13.13 8.55
N VAL A 333 -23.97 13.02 9.34
CA VAL A 333 -25.22 13.73 9.16
C VAL A 333 -25.34 14.79 10.22
N GLU A 334 -25.57 16.05 9.83
CA GLU A 334 -25.84 17.16 10.74
C GLU A 334 -27.35 17.26 10.98
N LEU A 335 -27.77 17.08 12.24
CA LEU A 335 -29.18 17.11 12.65
C LEU A 335 -29.62 18.49 13.15
N ALA A 336 -28.67 19.29 13.63
CA ALA A 336 -28.83 20.68 14.06
C ALA A 336 -27.44 21.33 14.11
N PRO A 337 -27.31 22.67 14.21
CA PRO A 337 -26.02 23.33 14.40
C PRO A 337 -25.22 22.69 15.54
N GLN A 338 -24.02 22.20 15.22
CA GLN A 338 -23.07 21.50 16.12
C GLN A 338 -23.58 20.15 16.67
N VAL A 339 -24.67 19.58 16.15
CA VAL A 339 -25.17 18.25 16.52
C VAL A 339 -25.10 17.35 15.30
N SER A 340 -24.15 16.46 15.26
CA SER A 340 -23.94 15.53 14.17
C SER A 340 -23.92 14.07 14.64
N VAL A 341 -24.27 13.16 13.73
CA VAL A 341 -24.28 11.72 13.96
C VAL A 341 -23.49 11.06 12.84
N ARG A 342 -22.49 10.26 13.20
CA ARG A 342 -21.80 9.39 12.25
C ARG A 342 -22.69 8.22 11.88
N VAL A 343 -22.72 7.89 10.60
CA VAL A 343 -23.53 6.81 10.07
C VAL A 343 -22.65 5.87 9.24
N LYS A 344 -22.65 4.59 9.59
CA LYS A 344 -22.02 3.54 8.78
C LYS A 344 -22.86 3.28 7.53
N VAL A 345 -22.22 3.29 6.38
CA VAL A 345 -22.79 2.89 5.09
C VAL A 345 -22.17 1.54 4.73
N LEU A 346 -23.00 0.51 4.62
CA LEU A 346 -22.60 -0.85 4.31
C LEU A 346 -23.00 -1.17 2.87
N GLU A 347 -22.05 -1.61 2.06
CA GLU A 347 -22.31 -2.04 0.68
C GLU A 347 -22.83 -3.47 0.67
N GLN A 348 -23.94 -3.72 -0.03
CA GLN A 348 -24.50 -5.06 -0.17
C GLN A 348 -24.00 -5.70 -1.46
N PRO A 349 -23.46 -6.94 -1.44
CA PRO A 349 -22.81 -7.55 -2.60
C PRO A 349 -23.73 -7.77 -3.80
N ASP A 350 -25.02 -7.99 -3.56
CA ASP A 350 -25.99 -8.42 -4.58
C ASP A 350 -27.19 -7.48 -4.72
N ALA A 351 -27.10 -6.26 -4.22
CA ALA A 351 -28.19 -5.29 -4.30
C ALA A 351 -27.68 -3.89 -4.70
N ASP A 352 -28.42 -3.20 -5.54
CA ASP A 352 -28.17 -1.80 -5.91
C ASP A 352 -28.32 -0.82 -4.72
N GLY A 353 -28.54 -1.35 -3.51
CA GLY A 353 -28.80 -0.61 -2.29
C GLY A 353 -27.61 -0.62 -1.31
N VAL A 354 -27.59 0.40 -0.47
CA VAL A 354 -26.72 0.48 0.69
C VAL A 354 -27.57 0.35 1.95
N ARG A 355 -27.01 -0.29 2.99
CA ARG A 355 -27.60 -0.27 4.32
C ARG A 355 -26.88 0.78 5.14
N VAL A 356 -27.62 1.67 5.78
CA VAL A 356 -27.07 2.70 6.65
C VAL A 356 -27.40 2.38 8.11
N LYS A 357 -26.44 2.63 9.01
CA LYS A 357 -26.62 2.40 10.44
C LYS A 357 -25.96 3.53 11.24
N PRO A 358 -26.74 4.40 11.92
CA PRO A 358 -26.19 5.41 12.80
C PRO A 358 -25.40 4.81 13.96
N GLU A 359 -24.31 5.48 14.37
CA GLU A 359 -23.50 5.10 15.52
C GLU A 359 -24.28 5.38 16.80
N TYR A 360 -24.41 4.36 17.64
CA TYR A 360 -25.26 4.40 18.84
C TYR A 360 -24.86 5.49 19.84
N GLU A 361 -23.56 5.64 20.10
CA GLU A 361 -23.06 6.66 21.03
C GLU A 361 -23.33 8.08 20.53
N ASP A 362 -23.20 8.32 19.24
CA ASP A 362 -23.50 9.61 18.61
C ASP A 362 -25.00 9.90 18.68
N VAL A 363 -25.85 8.89 18.47
CA VAL A 363 -27.29 8.98 18.61
C VAL A 363 -27.68 9.36 20.04
N LEU A 364 -27.05 8.72 21.05
CA LEU A 364 -27.33 9.05 22.45
C LEU A 364 -26.88 10.49 22.80
N ALA A 365 -25.73 10.91 22.31
CA ALA A 365 -25.24 12.27 22.51
C ALA A 365 -26.18 13.30 21.85
N ALA A 366 -26.55 13.07 20.59
CA ALA A 366 -27.48 13.93 19.87
C ALA A 366 -28.87 13.96 20.50
N ALA A 367 -29.37 12.82 20.97
CA ALA A 367 -30.66 12.72 21.67
C ALA A 367 -30.70 13.60 22.93
N ARG A 368 -29.63 13.56 23.73
CA ARG A 368 -29.48 14.43 24.90
C ARG A 368 -29.41 15.91 24.53
N ALA A 369 -28.64 16.25 23.49
CA ALA A 369 -28.48 17.63 23.03
C ALA A 369 -29.80 18.22 22.46
N LEU A 370 -30.59 17.39 21.78
CA LEU A 370 -31.84 17.81 21.14
C LEU A 370 -33.09 17.65 22.03
N GLY A 371 -32.95 17.03 23.20
CA GLY A 371 -34.10 16.71 24.08
C GLY A 371 -35.11 15.76 23.43
N ARG A 372 -34.66 14.85 22.55
CA ARG A 372 -35.51 13.93 21.77
C ARG A 372 -35.22 12.47 22.11
N PRO A 373 -36.18 11.55 21.97
CA PRO A 373 -35.93 10.14 22.17
C PRO A 373 -34.85 9.59 21.21
N PRO A 374 -33.90 8.75 21.70
CA PRO A 374 -32.81 8.19 20.87
C PRO A 374 -33.30 7.49 19.60
N LEU A 375 -34.42 6.75 19.68
CA LEU A 375 -34.97 6.04 18.52
C LEU A 375 -35.45 7.02 17.42
N GLU A 376 -35.97 8.18 17.80
CA GLU A 376 -36.40 9.21 16.86
C GLU A 376 -35.20 9.84 16.16
N VAL A 377 -34.18 10.18 16.94
CA VAL A 377 -32.90 10.70 16.41
C VAL A 377 -32.24 9.72 15.46
N ALA A 378 -32.21 8.43 15.80
CA ALA A 378 -31.67 7.37 14.95
C ALA A 378 -32.39 7.29 13.59
N ARG A 379 -33.74 7.38 13.60
CA ARG A 379 -34.55 7.34 12.35
C ARG A 379 -34.29 8.56 11.46
N VAL A 380 -34.14 9.74 12.04
CA VAL A 380 -33.81 10.95 11.28
C VAL A 380 -32.41 10.84 10.67
N ALA A 381 -31.42 10.47 11.48
CA ALA A 381 -30.04 10.28 11.02
C ALA A 381 -29.95 9.22 9.91
N GLN A 382 -30.72 8.13 10.01
CA GLN A 382 -30.77 7.10 8.99
C GLN A 382 -31.33 7.64 7.66
N ARG A 383 -32.48 8.28 7.69
CA ARG A 383 -33.16 8.85 6.50
C ARG A 383 -32.26 9.88 5.80
N ASP A 384 -31.63 10.76 6.57
CA ASP A 384 -30.82 11.84 6.01
C ASP A 384 -29.50 11.27 5.44
N ALA A 385 -28.93 10.20 6.03
CA ALA A 385 -27.81 9.48 5.46
C ALA A 385 -28.17 8.75 4.15
N GLU A 386 -29.35 8.13 4.05
CA GLU A 386 -29.84 7.50 2.83
C GLU A 386 -29.95 8.55 1.69
N ALA A 387 -30.45 9.72 1.98
CA ALA A 387 -30.56 10.82 1.02
C ALA A 387 -29.17 11.35 0.56
N LEU A 388 -28.18 11.46 1.48
CA LEU A 388 -26.82 11.85 1.16
C LEU A 388 -26.13 10.83 0.24
N VAL A 389 -26.31 9.54 0.53
CA VAL A 389 -25.70 8.47 -0.26
C VAL A 389 -26.34 8.37 -1.66
N ALA A 390 -27.64 8.60 -1.80
CA ALA A 390 -28.32 8.62 -3.10
C ALA A 390 -27.78 9.74 -3.99
N LYS A 391 -27.58 10.96 -3.46
CA LYS A 391 -27.02 12.11 -4.20
C LYS A 391 -25.56 11.93 -4.62
N SER A 392 -24.79 11.08 -3.96
CA SER A 392 -23.37 10.84 -4.31
C SER A 392 -23.19 9.79 -5.41
N LYS A 393 -24.28 9.18 -5.90
CA LYS A 393 -24.30 8.22 -7.02
C LYS A 393 -24.75 8.84 -8.36
N GLU A 394 -25.28 10.06 -8.33
CA GLU A 394 -25.55 10.91 -9.50
C GLU A 394 -24.32 11.79 -9.83
#